data_573b6af15f7e4487d64158020c8e9faa
#
_entry.id   573b6af15f7e4487d64158020c8e9faa
#
_cell.length_a   1.000
_cell.length_b   1.000
_cell.length_c   1.000
_cell.angle_alpha   90.00
_cell.angle_beta   90.00
_cell.angle_gamma   90.00
#
_symmetry.space_group_name_H-M   'P 1'
#
loop_
_entity.id
_entity.type
_entity.pdbx_description
1 polymer ?
#
loop_
_entity_poly.entity_id
_entity_poly.type
_entity_poly.pdbx_seq_one_letter_code
_entity_poly.pdbx_strand_id
1 'polypeptide(L)'
;MNQLRLMFSLLLITTLMACGGGKATTRTEVPEGAPSSDRRAEVMALFMDATRARLGGQLPQAVQLYQQCLKLDPTNGAAHFELAKLYHQAQQYDPAVDHAKRAVAADKENIWYHFLLADLYEQGNRPAEAAAVYKEVLARWPDRYEVYFDLANALAYSGKLTEAQKVYADMEQRFGLTDEVIAEQFNFLVNTNKLDEAERLVQRAVEAHPNEAHYLGMLAELHDQKGEHDKALACYKKALELDPGNSMMRIALAEHYYGTGRMEEAYSELGEAFLDPDLDIDAKMQVLIGFYEMTEREGENPNDRPDLIRRSYALIDALERAHPESGKPHTIHGDFLLRDGKFEEARSEFRKALVHEKDRFPIHLQLLQLDLQLGDHEALHTDAETAIALFPTSPELYLYNGIALSQLKRHDQAVETLIAGRDLVVDNPPLLAQFWSSLGDAYNEAKQFGKSDQAYDKALALEPNNTGTLNNYAYYLSLRKDQLEKAERMSRRSNELAPGQSTYQDTYAWVLFQLGRFADARTWMEKALAGSPDPDGVLLEHYGDILFELGEVSAAVEQWKKALGKEGASELLERKINEGKRLE
;
A
#
# COMPACT_ATOMS: atom_id res chain seq x y z
N MET A 1 10.42 8.21 -9.94
CA MET A 1 11.31 8.36 -11.13
C MET A 1 12.80 8.18 -10.80
N ASN A 2 13.18 7.18 -10.00
CA ASN A 2 14.59 6.99 -9.58
C ASN A 2 15.14 5.57 -9.81
N GLN A 3 14.65 4.81 -10.81
CA GLN A 3 15.16 3.45 -11.09
C GLN A 3 15.64 3.17 -12.51
N LEU A 4 15.88 4.19 -13.34
CA LEU A 4 16.28 3.97 -14.75
C LEU A 4 17.71 4.42 -15.11
N ARG A 5 18.61 4.64 -14.15
CA ARG A 5 20.01 5.09 -14.42
C ARG A 5 21.10 4.04 -14.16
N LEU A 6 20.79 2.76 -14.08
CA LEU A 6 21.78 1.71 -13.71
C LEU A 6 22.02 0.63 -14.77
N MET A 7 21.85 0.93 -16.06
CA MET A 7 22.22 -0.03 -17.11
C MET A 7 22.80 0.69 -18.35
N PHE A 8 24.05 1.15 -18.28
CA PHE A 8 24.89 1.32 -19.50
C PHE A 8 26.36 1.57 -19.08
N SER A 9 27.11 0.51 -18.88
CA SER A 9 28.59 0.56 -18.96
C SER A 9 29.16 -0.85 -19.04
N LEU A 10 29.02 -1.45 -20.20
CA LEU A 10 29.91 -2.56 -20.62
C LEU A 10 29.85 -2.65 -22.15
N LEU A 11 30.75 -2.01 -22.84
CA LEU A 11 31.32 -2.51 -24.11
C LEU A 11 32.43 -1.58 -24.62
N LEU A 12 33.51 -2.21 -24.93
CA LEU A 12 34.54 -1.96 -25.90
C LEU A 12 35.92 -1.53 -25.38
N ILE A 13 36.78 -2.55 -25.33
CA ILE A 13 38.20 -2.42 -25.64
C ILE A 13 38.59 -3.65 -26.47
N THR A 14 38.77 -3.49 -27.76
CA THR A 14 39.71 -4.25 -28.58
C THR A 14 40.01 -3.47 -29.87
N THR A 15 41.20 -2.93 -30.01
CA THR A 15 41.97 -3.02 -31.28
C THR A 15 43.45 -2.83 -31.00
N LEU A 16 44.21 -3.79 -31.54
CA LEU A 16 45.65 -3.93 -31.46
C LEU A 16 46.38 -3.15 -32.59
N MET A 17 47.57 -2.70 -32.21
CA MET A 17 48.84 -2.71 -32.96
C MET A 17 48.94 -2.14 -34.38
N ALA A 18 49.86 -1.21 -34.54
CA ALA A 18 50.89 -1.28 -35.59
C ALA A 18 52.13 -0.49 -35.18
N CYS A 19 53.29 -1.10 -35.38
CA CYS A 19 54.63 -0.61 -35.15
C CYS A 19 55.03 0.49 -36.13
N GLY A 20 55.86 1.43 -35.68
CA GLY A 20 56.65 2.31 -36.55
C GLY A 20 57.71 3.02 -35.73
N GLY A 21 58.96 2.60 -35.83
CA GLY A 21 60.08 3.14 -35.09
C GLY A 21 60.64 4.49 -35.62
N GLY A 22 61.31 5.22 -34.76
CA GLY A 22 62.11 6.39 -35.15
C GLY A 22 62.47 7.28 -33.94
N LYS A 23 63.67 7.09 -33.43
CA LYS A 23 64.59 7.98 -32.72
C LYS A 23 64.09 9.38 -32.28
N ALA A 24 64.21 9.67 -30.99
CA ALA A 24 65.16 10.64 -30.43
C ALA A 24 64.82 10.91 -28.95
N THR A 25 65.76 10.65 -28.09
CA THR A 25 65.77 10.96 -26.67
C THR A 25 65.78 12.47 -26.45
N THR A 26 64.71 13.02 -25.94
CA THR A 26 64.74 14.21 -25.10
C THR A 26 64.41 13.77 -23.65
N ARG A 27 65.41 13.84 -22.84
CA ARG A 27 65.32 13.64 -21.40
C ARG A 27 64.51 14.81 -20.85
N THR A 28 63.24 14.65 -20.69
CA THR A 28 62.40 15.55 -19.90
C THR A 28 62.80 15.38 -18.45
N GLU A 29 63.30 16.44 -17.84
CA GLU A 29 63.54 16.53 -16.40
C GLU A 29 62.25 16.22 -15.68
N VAL A 30 62.25 15.16 -14.87
CA VAL A 30 61.16 14.79 -13.96
C VAL A 30 61.11 15.88 -12.89
N PRO A 31 59.94 16.51 -12.61
CA PRO A 31 59.82 17.49 -11.57
C PRO A 31 60.23 16.87 -10.23
N GLU A 32 61.08 17.59 -9.44
CA GLU A 32 61.46 17.22 -8.09
C GLU A 32 60.20 17.02 -7.27
N GLY A 33 59.90 15.74 -6.88
CA GLY A 33 58.73 15.37 -6.07
C GLY A 33 57.91 14.22 -6.66
N ALA A 34 58.16 13.76 -7.89
CA ALA A 34 57.47 12.58 -8.45
C ALA A 34 57.96 11.30 -7.74
N PRO A 35 57.03 10.39 -7.28
CA PRO A 35 57.40 9.14 -6.61
C PRO A 35 58.26 8.28 -7.54
N SER A 36 59.21 7.53 -6.97
CA SER A 36 60.04 6.56 -7.72
C SER A 36 59.17 5.55 -8.50
N SER A 37 59.72 4.95 -9.58
CA SER A 37 59.00 3.93 -10.37
C SER A 37 58.43 2.82 -9.46
N ASP A 38 59.19 2.38 -8.46
CA ASP A 38 58.81 1.33 -7.51
C ASP A 38 57.64 1.77 -6.61
N ARG A 39 57.63 3.01 -6.16
CA ARG A 39 56.55 3.58 -5.34
C ARG A 39 55.27 3.74 -6.14
N ARG A 40 55.32 4.08 -7.42
CA ARG A 40 54.13 4.12 -8.33
C ARG A 40 53.55 2.72 -8.54
N ALA A 41 54.42 1.69 -8.73
CA ALA A 41 53.99 0.32 -8.87
C ALA A 41 53.29 -0.21 -7.60
N GLU A 42 53.82 0.14 -6.43
CA GLU A 42 53.21 -0.24 -5.13
C GLU A 42 51.84 0.44 -4.91
N VAL A 43 51.69 1.72 -5.22
CA VAL A 43 50.42 2.47 -5.19
C VAL A 43 49.40 1.82 -6.12
N MET A 44 49.78 1.46 -7.34
CA MET A 44 48.90 0.80 -8.30
C MET A 44 48.46 -0.58 -7.81
N ALA A 45 49.38 -1.39 -7.26
CA ALA A 45 49.07 -2.69 -6.73
C ALA A 45 48.04 -2.61 -5.58
N LEU A 46 48.28 -1.70 -4.62
CA LEU A 46 47.34 -1.44 -3.51
C LEU A 46 45.97 -0.98 -4.01
N PHE A 47 45.92 -0.11 -5.00
CA PHE A 47 44.67 0.35 -5.60
C PHE A 47 43.89 -0.79 -6.27
N MET A 48 44.61 -1.64 -7.03
CA MET A 48 44.00 -2.82 -7.67
C MET A 48 43.47 -3.83 -6.67
N ASP A 49 44.21 -4.09 -5.60
CA ASP A 49 43.79 -5.00 -4.52
C ASP A 49 42.59 -4.42 -3.73
N ALA A 50 42.59 -3.12 -3.46
CA ALA A 50 41.44 -2.41 -2.88
C ALA A 50 40.17 -2.54 -3.75
N THR A 51 40.35 -2.33 -5.07
CA THR A 51 39.25 -2.47 -6.04
C THR A 51 38.72 -3.91 -6.09
N ARG A 52 39.61 -4.91 -6.05
CA ARG A 52 39.22 -6.33 -6.00
C ARG A 52 38.46 -6.65 -4.71
N ALA A 53 38.93 -6.17 -3.54
CA ALA A 53 38.26 -6.35 -2.27
C ALA A 53 36.85 -5.70 -2.28
N ARG A 54 36.71 -4.50 -2.86
CA ARG A 54 35.42 -3.80 -3.01
C ARG A 54 34.44 -4.60 -3.89
N LEU A 55 34.89 -5.08 -5.06
CA LEU A 55 34.07 -5.89 -5.95
C LEU A 55 33.69 -7.25 -5.34
N GLY A 56 34.56 -7.79 -4.44
CA GLY A 56 34.28 -9.00 -3.69
C GLY A 56 33.43 -8.80 -2.42
N GLY A 57 32.86 -7.58 -2.20
CA GLY A 57 32.02 -7.26 -1.04
C GLY A 57 32.79 -7.09 0.27
N GLN A 58 34.12 -7.14 0.26
CA GLN A 58 34.98 -7.00 1.45
C GLN A 58 35.26 -5.50 1.74
N LEU A 59 34.17 -4.74 2.03
CA LEU A 59 34.23 -3.29 2.14
C LEU A 59 35.21 -2.75 3.18
N PRO A 60 35.30 -3.33 4.41
CA PRO A 60 36.29 -2.86 5.39
C PRO A 60 37.74 -3.05 4.91
N GLN A 61 38.05 -4.13 4.23
CA GLN A 61 39.37 -4.39 3.66
C GLN A 61 39.68 -3.42 2.52
N ALA A 62 38.68 -3.13 1.65
CA ALA A 62 38.84 -2.16 0.58
C ALA A 62 39.19 -0.77 1.13
N VAL A 63 38.51 -0.33 2.20
CA VAL A 63 38.82 0.95 2.87
C VAL A 63 40.25 0.98 3.39
N GLN A 64 40.71 -0.09 4.07
CA GLN A 64 42.08 -0.16 4.58
C GLN A 64 43.12 -0.07 3.47
N LEU A 65 42.91 -0.78 2.35
CA LEU A 65 43.84 -0.79 1.23
C LEU A 65 43.88 0.55 0.49
N TYR A 66 42.71 1.22 0.27
CA TYR A 66 42.71 2.58 -0.28
C TYR A 66 43.38 3.58 0.67
N GLN A 67 43.21 3.46 1.99
CA GLN A 67 43.93 4.29 2.96
C GLN A 67 45.46 4.04 2.94
N GLN A 68 45.91 2.79 2.75
CA GLN A 68 47.33 2.49 2.55
C GLN A 68 47.86 3.08 1.22
N CYS A 69 47.07 3.02 0.15
CA CYS A 69 47.37 3.69 -1.10
C CYS A 69 47.61 5.20 -0.88
N LEU A 70 46.73 5.86 -0.12
CA LEU A 70 46.85 7.30 0.21
C LEU A 70 47.99 7.65 1.18
N LYS A 71 48.48 6.70 1.98
CA LYS A 71 49.72 6.91 2.77
C LYS A 71 50.95 7.00 1.89
N LEU A 72 50.93 6.28 0.77
CA LEU A 72 52.02 6.33 -0.21
C LEU A 72 51.85 7.48 -1.20
N ASP A 73 50.63 7.74 -1.64
CA ASP A 73 50.30 8.83 -2.58
C ASP A 73 49.05 9.61 -2.07
N PRO A 74 49.30 10.65 -1.23
CA PRO A 74 48.18 11.45 -0.66
C PRO A 74 47.39 12.26 -1.70
N THR A 75 47.89 12.33 -2.93
CA THR A 75 47.23 13.06 -4.03
C THR A 75 46.49 12.15 -5.03
N ASN A 76 46.35 10.86 -4.70
CA ASN A 76 45.66 9.91 -5.55
C ASN A 76 44.18 10.17 -5.60
N GLY A 77 43.72 10.91 -6.63
CA GLY A 77 42.31 11.28 -6.79
C GLY A 77 41.37 10.08 -6.91
N ALA A 78 41.80 9.01 -7.59
CA ALA A 78 40.99 7.80 -7.73
C ALA A 78 40.78 7.08 -6.40
N ALA A 79 41.81 6.99 -5.53
CA ALA A 79 41.68 6.41 -4.20
C ALA A 79 40.77 7.26 -3.30
N HIS A 80 40.86 8.58 -3.38
CA HIS A 80 39.96 9.48 -2.70
C HIS A 80 38.51 9.32 -3.18
N PHE A 81 38.29 9.22 -4.48
CA PHE A 81 36.96 9.02 -5.07
C PHE A 81 36.31 7.71 -4.62
N GLU A 82 37.05 6.62 -4.63
CA GLU A 82 36.52 5.32 -4.17
C GLU A 82 36.26 5.30 -2.65
N LEU A 83 37.10 5.94 -1.83
CA LEU A 83 36.84 6.09 -0.40
C LEU A 83 35.60 6.95 -0.13
N ALA A 84 35.40 8.04 -0.88
CA ALA A 84 34.20 8.86 -0.76
C ALA A 84 32.93 8.03 -0.97
N LYS A 85 32.91 7.18 -2.00
CA LYS A 85 31.79 6.28 -2.29
C LYS A 85 31.58 5.25 -1.16
N LEU A 86 32.65 4.66 -0.62
CA LEU A 86 32.57 3.68 0.45
C LEU A 86 32.07 4.31 1.75
N TYR A 87 32.54 5.50 2.12
CA TYR A 87 32.05 6.23 3.28
C TYR A 87 30.58 6.66 3.12
N HIS A 88 30.19 7.07 1.92
CA HIS A 88 28.80 7.37 1.61
C HIS A 88 27.89 6.14 1.78
N GLN A 89 28.29 4.99 1.23
CA GLN A 89 27.57 3.72 1.42
C GLN A 89 27.43 3.32 2.90
N ALA A 90 28.43 3.67 3.72
CA ALA A 90 28.42 3.47 5.17
C ALA A 90 27.70 4.59 5.93
N GLN A 91 27.00 5.52 5.25
CA GLN A 91 26.31 6.70 5.82
C GLN A 91 27.22 7.64 6.62
N GLN A 92 28.51 7.65 6.33
CA GLN A 92 29.49 8.54 6.92
C GLN A 92 29.72 9.75 6.03
N TYR A 93 28.80 10.72 6.06
CA TYR A 93 28.75 11.83 5.11
C TYR A 93 29.95 12.77 5.21
N ASP A 94 30.41 13.17 6.39
CA ASP A 94 31.54 14.09 6.54
C ASP A 94 32.86 13.54 5.97
N PRO A 95 33.27 12.29 6.29
CA PRO A 95 34.41 11.66 5.64
C PRO A 95 34.24 11.51 4.12
N ALA A 96 33.03 11.18 3.64
CA ALA A 96 32.76 11.07 2.21
C ALA A 96 33.01 12.40 1.48
N VAL A 97 32.46 13.49 2.01
CA VAL A 97 32.65 14.85 1.46
C VAL A 97 34.13 15.27 1.50
N ASP A 98 34.87 14.99 2.61
CA ASP A 98 36.30 15.33 2.68
C ASP A 98 37.11 14.60 1.58
N HIS A 99 36.87 13.32 1.40
CA HIS A 99 37.53 12.55 0.37
C HIS A 99 37.11 12.99 -1.05
N ALA A 100 35.84 13.30 -1.29
CA ALA A 100 35.38 13.82 -2.58
C ALA A 100 36.04 15.17 -2.93
N LYS A 101 36.16 16.09 -1.96
CA LYS A 101 36.92 17.36 -2.15
C LYS A 101 38.37 17.12 -2.55
N ARG A 102 39.03 16.14 -1.91
CA ARG A 102 40.42 15.80 -2.23
C ARG A 102 40.53 15.16 -3.60
N ALA A 103 39.55 14.38 -4.04
CA ALA A 103 39.51 13.85 -5.40
C ALA A 103 39.43 14.97 -6.42
N VAL A 104 38.51 15.94 -6.25
CA VAL A 104 38.41 17.14 -7.11
C VAL A 104 39.68 17.94 -7.09
N ALA A 105 40.33 18.15 -5.95
CA ALA A 105 41.59 18.90 -5.83
C ALA A 105 42.75 18.21 -6.57
N ALA A 106 42.76 16.87 -6.59
CA ALA A 106 43.77 16.06 -7.26
C ALA A 106 43.67 16.10 -8.79
N ASP A 107 42.45 16.12 -9.31
CA ASP A 107 42.18 16.19 -10.75
C ASP A 107 40.91 17.00 -11.01
N LYS A 108 41.06 18.28 -11.31
CA LYS A 108 39.97 19.21 -11.56
C LYS A 108 39.33 19.00 -12.95
N GLU A 109 39.97 18.25 -13.82
CA GLU A 109 39.46 17.96 -15.17
C GLU A 109 38.61 16.67 -15.17
N ASN A 110 38.55 15.96 -14.08
CA ASN A 110 37.70 14.78 -13.94
C ASN A 110 36.28 15.18 -13.46
N ILE A 111 35.36 15.28 -14.38
CA ILE A 111 33.96 15.68 -14.10
C ILE A 111 33.25 14.77 -13.10
N TRP A 112 33.58 13.48 -13.07
CA TRP A 112 32.96 12.51 -12.15
C TRP A 112 33.27 12.78 -10.69
N TYR A 113 34.41 13.39 -10.40
CA TYR A 113 34.77 13.79 -9.04
C TYR A 113 33.89 14.95 -8.56
N HIS A 114 33.60 15.90 -9.46
CA HIS A 114 32.66 16.99 -9.17
C HIS A 114 31.24 16.49 -8.97
N PHE A 115 30.77 15.57 -9.82
CA PHE A 115 29.42 15.01 -9.67
C PHE A 115 29.23 14.26 -8.36
N LEU A 116 30.21 13.44 -7.95
CA LEU A 116 30.15 12.78 -6.65
C LEU A 116 30.10 13.81 -5.49
N LEU A 117 30.91 14.87 -5.57
CA LEU A 117 30.93 15.91 -4.54
C LEU A 117 29.59 16.67 -4.49
N ALA A 118 28.99 16.99 -5.62
CA ALA A 118 27.69 17.64 -5.70
C ALA A 118 26.57 16.74 -5.13
N ASP A 119 26.53 15.47 -5.53
CA ASP A 119 25.57 14.48 -5.03
C ASP A 119 25.66 14.32 -3.49
N LEU A 120 26.89 14.24 -2.94
CA LEU A 120 27.10 14.18 -1.49
C LEU A 120 26.61 15.44 -0.76
N TYR A 121 26.69 16.60 -1.38
CA TYR A 121 26.14 17.83 -0.81
C TYR A 121 24.63 17.86 -0.86
N GLU A 122 24.01 17.39 -1.97
CA GLU A 122 22.55 17.30 -2.06
C GLU A 122 21.95 16.34 -1.04
N GLN A 123 22.51 15.14 -0.96
CA GLN A 123 22.05 14.14 0.03
C GLN A 123 22.32 14.58 1.48
N GLY A 124 23.36 15.37 1.72
CA GLY A 124 23.64 16.02 2.99
C GLY A 124 22.78 17.26 3.28
N ASN A 125 21.76 17.57 2.44
CA ASN A 125 20.93 18.76 2.54
C ASN A 125 21.74 20.08 2.55
N ARG A 126 22.75 20.15 1.69
CA ARG A 126 23.69 21.29 1.53
C ARG A 126 23.63 21.86 0.13
N PRO A 127 22.45 22.35 -0.32
CA PRO A 127 22.25 22.77 -1.72
C PRO A 127 23.10 23.97 -2.14
N ALA A 128 23.49 24.83 -1.20
CA ALA A 128 24.35 25.98 -1.52
C ALA A 128 25.76 25.56 -1.94
N GLU A 129 26.30 24.51 -1.32
CA GLU A 129 27.59 23.93 -1.69
C GLU A 129 27.50 23.11 -2.97
N ALA A 130 26.41 22.35 -3.18
CA ALA A 130 26.16 21.68 -4.45
C ALA A 130 26.14 22.68 -5.60
N ALA A 131 25.39 23.78 -5.47
CA ALA A 131 25.37 24.86 -6.47
C ALA A 131 26.73 25.45 -6.77
N ALA A 132 27.62 25.56 -5.78
CA ALA A 132 28.99 26.03 -6.01
C ALA A 132 29.78 25.03 -6.88
N VAL A 133 29.63 23.73 -6.64
CA VAL A 133 30.27 22.68 -7.45
C VAL A 133 29.72 22.70 -8.89
N TYR A 134 28.41 22.78 -9.07
CA TYR A 134 27.81 22.85 -10.40
C TYR A 134 28.25 24.09 -11.20
N LYS A 135 28.42 25.24 -10.53
CA LYS A 135 29.03 26.44 -11.14
C LYS A 135 30.45 26.18 -11.63
N GLU A 136 31.24 25.45 -10.84
CA GLU A 136 32.61 25.06 -11.27
C GLU A 136 32.58 24.10 -12.46
N VAL A 137 31.63 23.15 -12.48
CA VAL A 137 31.43 22.24 -13.60
C VAL A 137 31.12 23.02 -14.89
N LEU A 138 30.11 23.89 -14.83
CA LEU A 138 29.69 24.67 -16.01
C LEU A 138 30.74 25.69 -16.49
N ALA A 139 31.60 26.17 -15.59
CA ALA A 139 32.73 27.03 -16.00
C ALA A 139 33.76 26.27 -16.86
N ARG A 140 33.90 24.95 -16.70
CA ARG A 140 34.82 24.09 -17.45
C ARG A 140 34.14 23.39 -18.61
N TRP A 141 32.93 22.93 -18.42
CA TRP A 141 32.14 22.16 -19.40
C TRP A 141 30.77 22.84 -19.64
N PRO A 142 30.78 23.98 -20.31
CA PRO A 142 29.58 24.82 -20.47
C PRO A 142 28.49 24.19 -21.36
N ASP A 143 28.81 23.12 -22.09
CA ASP A 143 27.86 22.40 -22.95
C ASP A 143 27.17 21.22 -22.23
N ARG A 144 27.39 21.09 -20.94
CA ARG A 144 26.70 20.09 -20.09
C ARG A 144 25.30 20.56 -19.73
N TYR A 145 24.38 20.27 -20.63
CA TYR A 145 23.00 20.73 -20.60
C TYR A 145 22.29 20.34 -19.27
N GLU A 146 22.43 19.09 -18.86
CA GLU A 146 21.81 18.55 -17.65
C GLU A 146 22.23 19.26 -16.35
N VAL A 147 23.50 19.75 -16.32
CA VAL A 147 24.06 20.39 -15.10
C VAL A 147 23.45 21.78 -14.84
N TYR A 148 22.87 22.41 -15.85
CA TYR A 148 22.16 23.68 -15.63
C TYR A 148 20.89 23.46 -14.80
N PHE A 149 20.16 22.38 -15.03
CA PHE A 149 18.98 22.02 -14.22
C PHE A 149 19.39 21.72 -12.77
N ASP A 150 20.45 20.93 -12.59
CA ASP A 150 20.97 20.61 -11.27
C ASP A 150 21.38 21.90 -10.53
N LEU A 151 22.06 22.82 -11.23
CA LEU A 151 22.42 24.13 -10.67
C LEU A 151 21.20 24.96 -10.30
N ALA A 152 20.21 25.05 -11.20
CA ALA A 152 18.98 25.83 -10.94
C ALA A 152 18.23 25.28 -9.74
N ASN A 153 18.09 23.97 -9.64
CA ASN A 153 17.45 23.29 -8.51
C ASN A 153 18.21 23.51 -7.21
N ALA A 154 19.54 23.32 -7.19
CA ALA A 154 20.36 23.54 -6.01
C ALA A 154 20.30 25.00 -5.53
N LEU A 155 20.25 25.97 -6.46
CA LEU A 155 20.06 27.39 -6.13
C LEU A 155 18.66 27.65 -5.55
N ALA A 156 17.62 27.05 -6.12
CA ALA A 156 16.25 27.17 -5.63
C ALA A 156 16.12 26.63 -4.20
N TYR A 157 16.62 25.41 -3.94
CA TYR A 157 16.61 24.81 -2.59
C TYR A 157 17.47 25.59 -1.58
N SER A 158 18.49 26.34 -2.04
CA SER A 158 19.27 27.23 -1.17
C SER A 158 18.62 28.61 -0.97
N GLY A 159 17.41 28.84 -1.51
CA GLY A 159 16.67 30.11 -1.42
C GLY A 159 17.17 31.21 -2.37
N LYS A 160 18.10 30.90 -3.29
CA LYS A 160 18.68 31.86 -4.25
C LYS A 160 17.87 31.91 -5.55
N LEU A 161 16.57 32.17 -5.43
CA LEU A 161 15.61 32.11 -6.54
C LEU A 161 15.98 33.00 -7.74
N THR A 162 16.54 34.20 -7.49
CA THR A 162 16.97 35.10 -8.57
C THR A 162 18.17 34.55 -9.36
N GLU A 163 19.09 33.84 -8.67
CA GLU A 163 20.22 33.20 -9.34
C GLU A 163 19.74 32.01 -10.16
N ALA A 164 18.83 31.19 -9.61
CA ALA A 164 18.22 30.07 -10.34
C ALA A 164 17.54 30.55 -11.63
N GLN A 165 16.78 31.63 -11.57
CA GLN A 165 16.12 32.22 -12.73
C GLN A 165 17.13 32.67 -13.83
N LYS A 166 18.30 33.21 -13.43
CA LYS A 166 19.36 33.56 -14.38
C LYS A 166 19.94 32.32 -15.06
N VAL A 167 20.05 31.20 -14.36
CA VAL A 167 20.52 29.95 -14.96
C VAL A 167 19.59 29.50 -16.08
N TYR A 168 18.26 29.57 -15.89
CA TYR A 168 17.29 29.27 -16.96
C TYR A 168 17.41 30.23 -18.15
N ALA A 169 17.63 31.54 -17.90
CA ALA A 169 17.85 32.51 -18.96
C ALA A 169 19.14 32.20 -19.75
N ASP A 170 20.21 31.80 -19.06
CA ASP A 170 21.48 31.40 -19.70
C ASP A 170 21.31 30.12 -20.53
N MET A 171 20.51 29.15 -20.04
CA MET A 171 20.13 27.93 -20.79
C MET A 171 19.39 28.28 -22.08
N GLU A 172 18.36 29.10 -21.96
CA GLU A 172 17.56 29.52 -23.10
C GLU A 172 18.42 30.23 -24.17
N GLN A 173 19.32 31.10 -23.73
CA GLN A 173 20.25 31.80 -24.66
C GLN A 173 21.20 30.82 -25.36
N ARG A 174 21.65 29.76 -24.70
CA ARG A 174 22.65 28.84 -25.20
C ARG A 174 22.06 27.70 -26.03
N PHE A 175 20.94 27.12 -25.56
CA PHE A 175 20.37 25.90 -26.12
C PHE A 175 19.02 26.13 -26.81
N GLY A 176 18.46 27.33 -26.68
CA GLY A 176 17.13 27.65 -27.19
C GLY A 176 16.02 27.29 -26.19
N LEU A 177 14.79 27.55 -26.61
CA LEU A 177 13.58 27.24 -25.83
C LEU A 177 13.13 25.80 -26.18
N THR A 178 13.81 24.81 -25.62
CA THR A 178 13.46 23.39 -25.81
C THR A 178 12.33 22.98 -24.85
N ASP A 179 11.64 21.87 -25.14
CA ASP A 179 10.57 21.35 -24.32
C ASP A 179 11.01 21.13 -22.86
N GLU A 180 12.24 20.61 -22.66
CA GLU A 180 12.78 20.38 -21.33
C GLU A 180 13.04 21.70 -20.59
N VAL A 181 13.58 22.72 -21.29
CA VAL A 181 13.82 24.06 -20.68
C VAL A 181 12.49 24.69 -20.28
N ILE A 182 11.48 24.59 -21.15
CA ILE A 182 10.14 25.12 -20.87
C ILE A 182 9.54 24.43 -19.66
N ALA A 183 9.53 23.09 -19.65
CA ALA A 183 8.91 22.30 -18.57
C ALA A 183 9.57 22.57 -17.21
N GLU A 184 10.90 22.54 -17.12
CA GLU A 184 11.63 22.76 -15.88
C GLU A 184 11.51 24.22 -15.39
N GLN A 185 11.61 25.19 -16.30
CA GLN A 185 11.45 26.59 -15.97
C GLN A 185 10.01 26.90 -15.54
N PHE A 186 9.01 26.30 -16.19
CA PHE A 186 7.61 26.40 -15.80
C PHE A 186 7.38 25.88 -14.39
N ASN A 187 7.83 24.66 -14.09
CA ASN A 187 7.75 24.07 -12.77
C ASN A 187 8.42 24.95 -11.71
N PHE A 188 9.60 25.48 -11.99
CA PHE A 188 10.28 26.42 -11.10
C PHE A 188 9.45 27.68 -10.86
N LEU A 189 8.87 28.30 -11.89
CA LEU A 189 8.09 29.53 -11.79
C LEU A 189 6.77 29.30 -11.03
N VAL A 190 6.09 28.19 -11.28
CA VAL A 190 4.85 27.80 -10.56
C VAL A 190 5.15 27.52 -9.08
N ASN A 191 6.17 26.70 -8.78
CA ASN A 191 6.56 26.38 -7.41
C ASN A 191 7.03 27.58 -6.60
N THR A 192 7.52 28.63 -7.29
CA THR A 192 7.93 29.90 -6.65
C THR A 192 6.84 30.96 -6.68
N ASN A 193 5.60 30.60 -7.07
CA ASN A 193 4.43 31.46 -7.18
C ASN A 193 4.63 32.67 -8.13
N LYS A 194 5.43 32.49 -9.18
CA LYS A 194 5.68 33.51 -10.22
C LYS A 194 4.80 33.27 -11.45
N LEU A 195 3.47 33.18 -11.21
CA LEU A 195 2.51 32.74 -12.23
C LEU A 195 2.50 33.62 -13.49
N ASP A 196 2.70 34.95 -13.36
CA ASP A 196 2.75 35.83 -14.54
C ASP A 196 4.02 35.65 -15.39
N GLU A 197 5.12 35.20 -14.78
CA GLU A 197 6.33 34.86 -15.52
C GLU A 197 6.16 33.50 -16.21
N ALA A 198 5.50 32.55 -15.55
CA ALA A 198 5.14 31.26 -16.12
C ALA A 198 4.22 31.42 -17.35
N GLU A 199 3.21 32.28 -17.25
CA GLU A 199 2.30 32.59 -18.37
C GLU A 199 3.06 33.14 -19.58
N ARG A 200 3.96 34.11 -19.37
CA ARG A 200 4.78 34.67 -20.48
C ARG A 200 5.70 33.62 -21.10
N LEU A 201 6.26 32.72 -20.29
CA LEU A 201 7.10 31.63 -20.79
C LEU A 201 6.29 30.70 -21.72
N VAL A 202 5.14 30.23 -21.25
CA VAL A 202 4.30 29.29 -22.02
C VAL A 202 3.67 29.97 -23.24
N GLN A 203 3.28 31.26 -23.16
CA GLN A 203 2.84 32.02 -24.34
C GLN A 203 3.91 32.07 -25.43
N ARG A 204 5.16 32.30 -25.06
CA ARG A 204 6.30 32.24 -26.02
C ARG A 204 6.48 30.87 -26.62
N ALA A 205 6.26 29.81 -25.80
CA ALA A 205 6.31 28.43 -26.29
C ALA A 205 5.18 28.16 -27.31
N VAL A 206 3.95 28.61 -27.03
CA VAL A 206 2.82 28.50 -27.97
C VAL A 206 3.08 29.29 -29.28
N GLU A 207 3.69 30.46 -29.19
CA GLU A 207 4.07 31.25 -30.39
C GLU A 207 5.16 30.55 -31.22
N ALA A 208 6.14 29.94 -30.57
CA ALA A 208 7.23 29.23 -31.25
C ALA A 208 6.74 27.88 -31.83
N HIS A 209 5.81 27.21 -31.18
CA HIS A 209 5.32 25.87 -31.52
C HIS A 209 3.78 25.84 -31.56
N PRO A 210 3.13 26.50 -32.51
CA PRO A 210 1.66 26.72 -32.49
C PRO A 210 0.82 25.46 -32.69
N ASN A 211 1.42 24.34 -33.09
CA ASN A 211 0.75 23.06 -33.32
C ASN A 211 0.93 22.07 -32.13
N GLU A 212 1.66 22.47 -31.12
CA GLU A 212 1.91 21.62 -29.95
C GLU A 212 0.83 21.83 -28.88
N ALA A 213 -0.13 20.91 -28.82
CA ALA A 213 -1.29 20.98 -27.93
C ALA A 213 -0.92 21.07 -26.43
N HIS A 214 0.19 20.44 -26.04
CA HIS A 214 0.58 20.36 -24.63
C HIS A 214 0.92 21.74 -24.03
N TYR A 215 1.46 22.69 -24.79
CA TYR A 215 1.68 24.05 -24.29
C TYR A 215 0.37 24.80 -24.01
N LEU A 216 -0.67 24.53 -24.80
CA LEU A 216 -2.00 25.07 -24.51
C LEU A 216 -2.59 24.44 -23.25
N GLY A 217 -2.31 23.16 -22.98
CA GLY A 217 -2.66 22.52 -21.72
C GLY A 217 -1.97 23.16 -20.52
N MET A 218 -0.66 23.39 -20.58
CA MET A 218 0.08 24.10 -19.53
C MET A 218 -0.47 25.50 -19.28
N LEU A 219 -0.87 26.21 -20.35
CA LEU A 219 -1.47 27.55 -20.23
C LEU A 219 -2.86 27.50 -19.61
N ALA A 220 -3.64 26.47 -19.92
CA ALA A 220 -4.96 26.25 -19.34
C ALA A 220 -4.88 25.97 -17.82
N GLU A 221 -4.03 25.05 -17.40
CA GLU A 221 -3.77 24.75 -15.97
C GLU A 221 -3.34 26.02 -15.20
N LEU A 222 -2.46 26.82 -15.81
CA LEU A 222 -2.01 28.07 -15.21
C LEU A 222 -3.14 29.08 -15.05
N HIS A 223 -4.01 29.24 -16.07
CA HIS A 223 -5.18 30.09 -15.98
C HIS A 223 -6.19 29.61 -14.92
N ASP A 224 -6.36 28.28 -14.76
CA ASP A 224 -7.19 27.72 -13.68
C ASP A 224 -6.61 28.04 -12.30
N GLN A 225 -5.31 27.90 -12.13
CA GLN A 225 -4.61 28.23 -10.90
C GLN A 225 -4.73 29.75 -10.56
N LYS A 226 -4.81 30.60 -11.57
CA LYS A 226 -5.05 32.06 -11.42
C LYS A 226 -6.53 32.40 -11.24
N GLY A 227 -7.46 31.43 -11.36
CA GLY A 227 -8.91 31.65 -11.32
C GLY A 227 -9.48 32.29 -12.60
N GLU A 228 -8.74 32.26 -13.71
CA GLU A 228 -9.13 32.82 -15.00
C GLU A 228 -9.84 31.76 -15.87
N HIS A 229 -10.95 31.19 -15.34
CA HIS A 229 -11.62 30.00 -15.86
C HIS A 229 -12.03 30.07 -17.35
N ASP A 230 -12.47 31.25 -17.85
CA ASP A 230 -12.85 31.39 -19.25
C ASP A 230 -11.64 31.26 -20.19
N LYS A 231 -10.46 31.74 -19.77
CA LYS A 231 -9.23 31.60 -20.53
C LYS A 231 -8.73 30.14 -20.50
N ALA A 232 -8.79 29.50 -19.33
CA ALA A 232 -8.44 28.09 -19.17
C ALA A 232 -9.28 27.23 -20.13
N LEU A 233 -10.60 27.41 -20.11
CA LEU A 233 -11.51 26.69 -20.99
C LEU A 233 -11.20 26.90 -22.48
N ALA A 234 -10.87 28.12 -22.88
CA ALA A 234 -10.50 28.42 -24.26
C ALA A 234 -9.22 27.70 -24.68
N CYS A 235 -8.23 27.63 -23.77
CA CYS A 235 -6.97 26.91 -24.02
C CYS A 235 -7.18 25.40 -24.11
N TYR A 236 -7.94 24.79 -23.18
CA TYR A 236 -8.26 23.35 -23.24
C TYR A 236 -8.96 22.96 -24.55
N LYS A 237 -9.99 23.72 -24.95
CA LYS A 237 -10.71 23.46 -26.21
C LYS A 237 -9.80 23.55 -27.40
N LYS A 238 -8.96 24.57 -27.47
CA LYS A 238 -8.00 24.73 -28.57
C LYS A 238 -6.95 23.61 -28.58
N ALA A 239 -6.50 23.15 -27.42
CA ALA A 239 -5.62 21.99 -27.32
C ALA A 239 -6.25 20.73 -27.89
N LEU A 240 -7.53 20.45 -27.57
CA LEU A 240 -8.29 19.32 -28.10
C LEU A 240 -8.70 19.48 -29.57
N GLU A 241 -8.79 20.71 -30.10
CA GLU A 241 -8.91 20.93 -31.55
C GLU A 241 -7.65 20.53 -32.31
N LEU A 242 -6.47 20.74 -31.72
CA LEU A 242 -5.18 20.34 -32.30
C LEU A 242 -4.91 18.84 -32.14
N ASP A 243 -5.28 18.26 -31.00
CA ASP A 243 -5.10 16.85 -30.66
C ASP A 243 -6.38 16.27 -30.06
N PRO A 244 -7.37 15.89 -30.90
CA PRO A 244 -8.66 15.36 -30.42
C PRO A 244 -8.56 14.03 -29.69
N GLY A 245 -7.49 13.27 -29.90
CA GLY A 245 -7.22 11.98 -29.25
C GLY A 245 -6.52 12.10 -27.89
N ASN A 246 -6.27 13.31 -27.38
CA ASN A 246 -5.53 13.50 -26.14
C ASN A 246 -6.41 13.27 -24.91
N SER A 247 -6.47 12.04 -24.45
CA SER A 247 -7.32 11.63 -23.32
C SER A 247 -6.84 12.22 -21.98
N MET A 248 -5.53 12.50 -21.81
CA MET A 248 -5.05 13.24 -20.64
C MET A 248 -5.57 14.68 -20.63
N MET A 249 -5.60 15.35 -21.80
CA MET A 249 -6.17 16.69 -21.92
C MET A 249 -7.67 16.70 -21.62
N ARG A 250 -8.41 15.63 -21.99
CA ARG A 250 -9.82 15.49 -21.61
C ARG A 250 -10.01 15.35 -20.12
N ILE A 251 -9.14 14.60 -19.41
CA ILE A 251 -9.17 14.53 -17.94
C ILE A 251 -8.95 15.91 -17.33
N ALA A 252 -7.94 16.66 -17.79
CA ALA A 252 -7.67 18.00 -17.29
C ALA A 252 -8.85 18.98 -17.55
N LEU A 253 -9.48 18.90 -18.74
CA LEU A 253 -10.70 19.66 -19.04
C LEU A 253 -11.87 19.23 -18.14
N ALA A 254 -12.00 17.95 -17.83
CA ALA A 254 -13.02 17.44 -16.93
C ALA A 254 -12.81 17.96 -15.49
N GLU A 255 -11.58 18.02 -15.01
CA GLU A 255 -11.22 18.62 -13.72
C GLU A 255 -11.59 20.11 -13.69
N HIS A 256 -11.29 20.86 -14.75
CA HIS A 256 -11.72 22.23 -14.91
C HIS A 256 -13.25 22.39 -14.84
N TYR A 257 -14.01 21.57 -15.57
CA TYR A 257 -15.47 21.59 -15.54
C TYR A 257 -16.00 21.25 -14.14
N TYR A 258 -15.39 20.26 -13.48
CA TYR A 258 -15.74 19.88 -12.11
C TYR A 258 -15.52 21.05 -11.13
N GLY A 259 -14.35 21.68 -11.16
CA GLY A 259 -13.99 22.83 -10.32
C GLY A 259 -14.89 24.06 -10.53
N THR A 260 -15.44 24.21 -11.74
CA THR A 260 -16.37 25.31 -12.10
C THR A 260 -17.85 24.93 -11.96
N GLY A 261 -18.17 23.73 -11.42
CA GLY A 261 -19.54 23.24 -11.17
C GLY A 261 -20.28 22.75 -12.40
N ARG A 262 -19.59 22.56 -13.52
CA ARG A 262 -20.16 22.09 -14.80
C ARG A 262 -20.09 20.57 -14.89
N MET A 263 -20.85 19.89 -14.03
CA MET A 263 -20.75 18.45 -13.80
C MET A 263 -21.05 17.61 -15.02
N GLU A 264 -22.06 17.98 -15.85
CA GLU A 264 -22.43 17.21 -17.04
C GLU A 264 -21.31 17.18 -18.07
N GLU A 265 -20.68 18.34 -18.29
CA GLU A 265 -19.56 18.43 -19.22
C GLU A 265 -18.33 17.69 -18.68
N ALA A 266 -18.06 17.75 -17.37
CA ALA A 266 -16.97 17.01 -16.74
C ALA A 266 -17.11 15.51 -16.99
N TYR A 267 -18.29 14.94 -16.74
CA TYR A 267 -18.52 13.52 -16.96
C TYR A 267 -18.53 13.12 -18.44
N SER A 268 -18.93 14.01 -19.33
CA SER A 268 -18.83 13.76 -20.76
C SER A 268 -17.38 13.57 -21.21
N GLU A 269 -16.48 14.46 -20.77
CA GLU A 269 -15.05 14.35 -21.10
C GLU A 269 -14.40 13.13 -20.44
N LEU A 270 -14.73 12.83 -19.18
CA LEU A 270 -14.26 11.60 -18.53
C LEU A 270 -14.72 10.34 -19.24
N GLY A 271 -15.99 10.30 -19.68
CA GLY A 271 -16.54 9.15 -20.42
C GLY A 271 -15.75 8.85 -21.69
N GLU A 272 -15.40 9.90 -22.45
CA GLU A 272 -14.58 9.76 -23.67
C GLU A 272 -13.14 9.32 -23.32
N ALA A 273 -12.53 9.91 -22.30
CA ALA A 273 -11.17 9.56 -21.88
C ALA A 273 -11.08 8.12 -21.36
N PHE A 274 -12.09 7.64 -20.64
CA PHE A 274 -12.09 6.29 -20.08
C PHE A 274 -12.25 5.19 -21.13
N LEU A 275 -12.85 5.48 -22.27
CA LEU A 275 -12.96 4.54 -23.38
C LEU A 275 -11.66 4.38 -24.17
N ASP A 276 -10.68 5.24 -24.00
CA ASP A 276 -9.41 5.17 -24.72
C ASP A 276 -8.52 4.05 -24.11
N PRO A 277 -8.20 2.97 -24.85
CA PRO A 277 -7.36 1.89 -24.34
C PRO A 277 -5.88 2.28 -24.19
N ASP A 278 -5.44 3.34 -24.88
CA ASP A 278 -4.05 3.80 -24.85
C ASP A 278 -3.77 4.72 -23.66
N LEU A 279 -4.82 5.27 -23.03
CA LEU A 279 -4.68 6.04 -21.80
C LEU A 279 -4.30 5.13 -20.64
N ASP A 280 -3.25 5.53 -19.91
CA ASP A 280 -2.77 4.78 -18.74
C ASP A 280 -3.92 4.44 -17.76
N ILE A 281 -4.09 3.16 -17.49
CA ILE A 281 -5.10 2.66 -16.57
C ILE A 281 -4.94 3.26 -15.17
N ASP A 282 -3.73 3.53 -14.71
CA ASP A 282 -3.50 4.10 -13.37
C ASP A 282 -3.98 5.55 -13.28
N ALA A 283 -3.92 6.32 -14.37
CA ALA A 283 -4.51 7.65 -14.42
C ALA A 283 -6.05 7.58 -14.27
N LYS A 284 -6.71 6.64 -14.94
CA LYS A 284 -8.16 6.41 -14.82
C LYS A 284 -8.52 5.94 -13.40
N MET A 285 -7.72 5.04 -12.83
CA MET A 285 -7.91 4.57 -11.45
C MET A 285 -7.84 5.70 -10.43
N GLN A 286 -6.92 6.67 -10.59
CA GLN A 286 -6.82 7.83 -9.68
C GLN A 286 -8.11 8.67 -9.67
N VAL A 287 -8.74 8.87 -10.82
CA VAL A 287 -10.03 9.58 -10.90
C VAL A 287 -11.12 8.82 -10.11
N LEU A 288 -11.20 7.50 -10.29
CA LEU A 288 -12.19 6.67 -9.59
C LEU A 288 -11.93 6.61 -8.09
N ILE A 289 -10.67 6.54 -7.66
CA ILE A 289 -10.29 6.59 -6.23
C ILE A 289 -10.72 7.93 -5.63
N GLY A 290 -10.51 9.04 -6.33
CA GLY A 290 -11.02 10.35 -5.91
C GLY A 290 -12.54 10.38 -5.73
N PHE A 291 -13.29 9.76 -6.66
CA PHE A 291 -14.74 9.65 -6.53
C PHE A 291 -15.17 8.73 -5.39
N TYR A 292 -14.44 7.63 -5.17
CA TYR A 292 -14.66 6.74 -4.02
C TYR A 292 -14.51 7.49 -2.70
N GLU A 293 -13.38 8.20 -2.50
CA GLU A 293 -13.11 9.00 -1.32
C GLU A 293 -14.17 10.11 -1.09
N MET A 294 -14.65 10.75 -2.17
CA MET A 294 -15.71 11.74 -2.07
C MET A 294 -17.05 11.18 -1.59
N THR A 295 -17.29 9.88 -1.83
CA THR A 295 -18.51 9.19 -1.36
C THR A 295 -18.39 8.64 0.05
N GLU A 296 -17.17 8.54 0.63
CA GLU A 296 -16.91 8.03 1.99
C GLU A 296 -16.76 9.13 3.06
N ARG A 297 -16.76 10.42 2.69
CA ARG A 297 -16.55 11.51 3.67
C ARG A 297 -17.58 11.47 4.78
N GLU A 298 -17.10 11.50 6.04
CA GLU A 298 -17.93 11.50 7.24
C GLU A 298 -18.99 12.61 7.22
N GLY A 299 -20.23 12.24 7.54
CA GLY A 299 -21.38 13.15 7.62
C GLY A 299 -22.22 13.25 6.35
N GLU A 300 -21.83 12.60 5.27
CA GLU A 300 -22.61 12.52 4.05
C GLU A 300 -22.95 11.03 3.78
N ASN A 301 -24.24 10.70 3.85
CA ASN A 301 -24.72 9.36 3.47
C ASN A 301 -24.36 9.12 1.99
N PRO A 302 -23.70 8.02 1.62
CA PRO A 302 -23.42 7.68 0.21
C PRO A 302 -24.66 7.75 -0.68
N ASN A 303 -25.84 7.45 -0.11
CA ASN A 303 -27.13 7.52 -0.82
C ASN A 303 -27.62 8.96 -1.08
N ASP A 304 -26.99 9.98 -0.48
CA ASP A 304 -27.34 11.39 -0.73
C ASP A 304 -26.72 11.94 -2.02
N ARG A 305 -25.85 11.18 -2.70
CA ARG A 305 -25.22 11.52 -3.98
C ARG A 305 -25.48 10.47 -5.08
N PRO A 306 -26.74 10.14 -5.37
CA PRO A 306 -27.06 9.06 -6.31
C PRO A 306 -26.49 9.31 -7.72
N ASP A 307 -26.34 10.57 -8.11
CA ASP A 307 -25.77 10.93 -9.40
C ASP A 307 -24.27 10.62 -9.49
N LEU A 308 -23.49 10.94 -8.46
CA LEU A 308 -22.06 10.65 -8.42
C LEU A 308 -21.82 9.12 -8.47
N ILE A 309 -22.57 8.36 -7.65
CA ILE A 309 -22.50 6.91 -7.62
C ILE A 309 -22.82 6.32 -8.99
N ARG A 310 -23.94 6.72 -9.61
CA ARG A 310 -24.34 6.24 -10.95
C ARG A 310 -23.28 6.52 -12.02
N ARG A 311 -22.67 7.70 -11.98
CA ARG A 311 -21.62 8.12 -12.92
C ARG A 311 -20.33 7.38 -12.70
N SER A 312 -19.96 7.11 -11.43
CA SER A 312 -18.80 6.28 -11.10
C SER A 312 -18.93 4.88 -11.72
N TYR A 313 -20.09 4.24 -11.60
CA TYR A 313 -20.34 2.95 -12.24
C TYR A 313 -20.25 3.04 -13.78
N ALA A 314 -20.75 4.10 -14.39
CA ALA A 314 -20.62 4.29 -15.85
C ALA A 314 -19.15 4.43 -16.30
N LEU A 315 -18.31 5.08 -15.49
CA LEU A 315 -16.87 5.16 -15.75
C LEU A 315 -16.16 3.83 -15.52
N ILE A 316 -16.57 3.06 -14.50
CA ILE A 316 -16.08 1.69 -14.27
C ILE A 316 -16.40 0.80 -15.47
N ASP A 317 -17.64 0.84 -15.98
CA ASP A 317 -18.03 0.11 -17.19
C ASP A 317 -17.20 0.51 -18.42
N ALA A 318 -16.86 1.78 -18.56
CA ALA A 318 -15.99 2.26 -19.63
C ALA A 318 -14.55 1.75 -19.46
N LEU A 319 -14.05 1.75 -18.22
CA LEU A 319 -12.72 1.25 -17.86
C LEU A 319 -12.59 -0.26 -18.14
N GLU A 320 -13.61 -1.07 -17.78
CA GLU A 320 -13.63 -2.51 -18.06
C GLU A 320 -13.59 -2.78 -19.57
N ARG A 321 -14.34 -2.00 -20.37
CA ARG A 321 -14.33 -2.13 -21.83
C ARG A 321 -13.02 -1.73 -22.47
N ALA A 322 -12.34 -0.72 -21.93
CA ALA A 322 -11.06 -0.24 -22.44
C ALA A 322 -9.90 -1.19 -22.06
N HIS A 323 -9.99 -1.88 -20.92
CA HIS A 323 -8.91 -2.72 -20.37
C HIS A 323 -9.41 -4.13 -19.95
N PRO A 324 -9.95 -4.93 -20.89
CA PRO A 324 -10.61 -6.21 -20.58
C PRO A 324 -9.66 -7.28 -20.04
N GLU A 325 -8.33 -7.12 -20.24
CA GLU A 325 -7.31 -8.07 -19.78
C GLU A 325 -6.69 -7.67 -18.44
N SER A 326 -7.21 -6.63 -17.78
CA SER A 326 -6.69 -6.15 -16.49
C SER A 326 -7.64 -6.51 -15.34
N GLY A 327 -7.08 -6.91 -14.19
CA GLY A 327 -7.84 -7.11 -12.96
C GLY A 327 -8.21 -5.81 -12.24
N LYS A 328 -7.52 -4.70 -12.53
CA LYS A 328 -7.73 -3.41 -11.84
C LYS A 328 -9.16 -2.86 -11.96
N PRO A 329 -9.83 -2.88 -13.15
CA PRO A 329 -11.24 -2.44 -13.26
C PRO A 329 -12.16 -3.24 -12.36
N HIS A 330 -12.00 -4.56 -12.33
CA HIS A 330 -12.81 -5.44 -11.49
C HIS A 330 -12.53 -5.24 -10.00
N THR A 331 -11.29 -4.91 -9.63
CA THR A 331 -10.95 -4.60 -8.24
C THR A 331 -11.69 -3.35 -7.77
N ILE A 332 -11.59 -2.24 -8.51
CA ILE A 332 -12.28 -0.99 -8.12
C ILE A 332 -13.80 -1.14 -8.19
N HIS A 333 -14.34 -1.92 -9.13
CA HIS A 333 -15.76 -2.25 -9.19
C HIS A 333 -16.20 -2.99 -7.92
N GLY A 334 -15.45 -4.00 -7.51
CA GLY A 334 -15.68 -4.73 -6.25
C GLY A 334 -15.68 -3.82 -5.03
N ASP A 335 -14.74 -2.89 -4.95
CA ASP A 335 -14.66 -1.92 -3.84
C ASP A 335 -15.89 -1.01 -3.77
N PHE A 336 -16.35 -0.49 -4.92
CA PHE A 336 -17.58 0.32 -4.99
C PHE A 336 -18.82 -0.49 -4.60
N LEU A 337 -18.94 -1.73 -5.05
CA LEU A 337 -20.04 -2.64 -4.72
C LEU A 337 -20.03 -3.00 -3.22
N LEU A 338 -18.84 -3.22 -2.65
CA LEU A 338 -18.66 -3.50 -1.22
C LEU A 338 -19.16 -2.32 -0.36
N ARG A 339 -18.76 -1.09 -0.70
CA ARG A 339 -19.24 0.14 -0.06
C ARG A 339 -20.76 0.25 -0.11
N ASP A 340 -21.37 -0.12 -1.25
CA ASP A 340 -22.82 -0.01 -1.46
C ASP A 340 -23.59 -1.19 -0.83
N GLY A 341 -22.90 -2.10 -0.10
CA GLY A 341 -23.49 -3.27 0.55
C GLY A 341 -23.94 -4.39 -0.40
N LYS A 342 -23.48 -4.35 -1.65
CA LYS A 342 -23.78 -5.34 -2.69
C LYS A 342 -22.77 -6.48 -2.66
N PHE A 343 -22.79 -7.23 -1.56
CA PHE A 343 -21.72 -8.19 -1.23
C PHE A 343 -21.56 -9.32 -2.25
N GLU A 344 -22.66 -9.85 -2.81
CA GLU A 344 -22.63 -10.91 -3.82
C GLU A 344 -21.99 -10.43 -5.14
N GLU A 345 -22.37 -9.22 -5.58
CA GLU A 345 -21.81 -8.62 -6.78
C GLU A 345 -20.31 -8.29 -6.57
N ALA A 346 -19.95 -7.73 -5.40
CA ALA A 346 -18.55 -7.45 -5.04
C ALA A 346 -17.69 -8.71 -5.09
N ARG A 347 -18.20 -9.82 -4.50
CA ARG A 347 -17.55 -11.14 -4.56
C ARG A 347 -17.29 -11.59 -6.00
N SER A 348 -18.29 -11.41 -6.87
CA SER A 348 -18.17 -11.76 -8.29
C SER A 348 -17.05 -10.96 -8.97
N GLU A 349 -17.00 -9.65 -8.71
CA GLU A 349 -15.97 -8.77 -9.31
C GLU A 349 -14.57 -9.11 -8.81
N PHE A 350 -14.37 -9.36 -7.50
CA PHE A 350 -13.07 -9.79 -6.99
C PHE A 350 -12.60 -11.14 -7.58
N ARG A 351 -13.52 -12.08 -7.84
CA ARG A 351 -13.16 -13.31 -8.55
C ARG A 351 -12.72 -13.05 -9.98
N LYS A 352 -13.35 -12.13 -10.71
CA LYS A 352 -12.91 -11.70 -12.04
C LYS A 352 -11.52 -11.02 -11.98
N ALA A 353 -11.30 -10.17 -10.99
CA ALA A 353 -9.98 -9.55 -10.78
C ALA A 353 -8.88 -10.60 -10.64
N LEU A 354 -9.11 -11.65 -9.85
CA LEU A 354 -8.17 -12.75 -9.62
C LEU A 354 -7.94 -13.65 -10.84
N VAL A 355 -8.79 -13.61 -11.86
CA VAL A 355 -8.52 -14.30 -13.15
C VAL A 355 -7.27 -13.72 -13.82
N HIS A 356 -7.12 -12.39 -13.76
CA HIS A 356 -6.03 -11.66 -14.41
C HIS A 356 -4.83 -11.44 -13.47
N GLU A 357 -5.07 -11.25 -12.18
CA GLU A 357 -4.06 -10.90 -11.17
C GLU A 357 -4.11 -11.89 -9.99
N LYS A 358 -3.70 -13.14 -10.25
CA LYS A 358 -3.81 -14.26 -9.29
C LYS A 358 -3.01 -14.08 -8.00
N ASP A 359 -1.96 -13.30 -8.02
CA ASP A 359 -1.01 -13.08 -6.92
C ASP A 359 -1.32 -11.82 -6.07
N ARG A 360 -2.54 -11.30 -6.16
CA ARG A 360 -2.99 -10.12 -5.40
C ARG A 360 -3.54 -10.53 -4.04
N PHE A 361 -2.65 -10.73 -3.07
CA PHE A 361 -3.00 -11.15 -1.71
C PHE A 361 -4.16 -10.35 -1.06
N PRO A 362 -4.22 -8.99 -1.14
CA PRO A 362 -5.34 -8.24 -0.56
C PRO A 362 -6.70 -8.64 -1.13
N ILE A 363 -6.79 -8.95 -2.43
CA ILE A 363 -8.06 -9.34 -3.06
C ILE A 363 -8.51 -10.72 -2.56
N HIS A 364 -7.57 -11.66 -2.36
CA HIS A 364 -7.90 -12.95 -1.73
C HIS A 364 -8.47 -12.76 -0.32
N LEU A 365 -7.87 -11.89 0.50
CA LEU A 365 -8.39 -11.62 1.84
C LEU A 365 -9.79 -11.01 1.81
N GLN A 366 -10.05 -10.04 0.95
CA GLN A 366 -11.38 -9.45 0.78
C GLN A 366 -12.41 -10.48 0.34
N LEU A 367 -12.03 -11.37 -0.58
CA LEU A 367 -12.90 -12.46 -1.05
C LEU A 367 -13.27 -13.39 0.11
N LEU A 368 -12.29 -13.82 0.92
CA LEU A 368 -12.55 -14.68 2.09
C LEU A 368 -13.43 -14.00 3.14
N GLN A 369 -13.25 -12.69 3.35
CA GLN A 369 -14.11 -11.92 4.25
C GLN A 369 -15.56 -11.89 3.76
N LEU A 370 -15.75 -11.70 2.46
CA LEU A 370 -17.07 -11.70 1.83
C LEU A 370 -17.73 -13.07 1.90
N ASP A 371 -17.02 -14.16 1.61
CA ASP A 371 -17.54 -15.52 1.70
C ASP A 371 -17.98 -15.83 3.13
N LEU A 372 -17.19 -15.42 4.14
CA LEU A 372 -17.55 -15.56 5.55
C LEU A 372 -18.78 -14.73 5.90
N GLN A 373 -18.86 -13.48 5.45
CA GLN A 373 -19.98 -12.58 5.71
C GLN A 373 -21.29 -13.07 5.08
N LEU A 374 -21.19 -13.67 3.90
CA LEU A 374 -22.32 -14.26 3.16
C LEU A 374 -22.71 -15.64 3.70
N GLY A 375 -21.91 -16.22 4.62
CA GLY A 375 -22.16 -17.55 5.16
C GLY A 375 -21.93 -18.70 4.15
N ASP A 376 -21.23 -18.43 3.05
CA ASP A 376 -20.92 -19.42 2.02
C ASP A 376 -19.64 -20.17 2.39
N HIS A 377 -19.76 -21.13 3.30
CA HIS A 377 -18.62 -21.84 3.89
C HIS A 377 -17.91 -22.77 2.88
N GLU A 378 -18.61 -23.29 1.86
CA GLU A 378 -17.96 -24.08 0.80
C GLU A 378 -17.13 -23.19 -0.14
N ALA A 379 -17.62 -21.99 -0.47
CA ALA A 379 -16.85 -21.01 -1.22
C ALA A 379 -15.64 -20.54 -0.40
N LEU A 380 -15.84 -20.18 0.87
CA LEU A 380 -14.77 -19.78 1.79
C LEU A 380 -13.65 -20.83 1.85
N HIS A 381 -14.00 -22.11 1.96
CA HIS A 381 -13.03 -23.21 1.97
C HIS A 381 -12.25 -23.28 0.65
N THR A 382 -12.95 -23.25 -0.48
CA THR A 382 -12.35 -23.38 -1.81
C THR A 382 -11.41 -22.21 -2.13
N ASP A 383 -11.86 -20.99 -1.86
CA ASP A 383 -11.09 -19.77 -2.12
C ASP A 383 -9.89 -19.65 -1.16
N ALA A 384 -10.05 -20.10 0.09
CA ALA A 384 -8.94 -20.18 1.05
C ALA A 384 -7.87 -21.19 0.64
N GLU A 385 -8.24 -22.39 0.16
CA GLU A 385 -7.27 -23.37 -0.35
C GLU A 385 -6.51 -22.82 -1.57
N THR A 386 -7.21 -22.13 -2.47
CA THR A 386 -6.59 -21.47 -3.63
C THR A 386 -5.58 -20.42 -3.18
N ALA A 387 -5.95 -19.58 -2.20
CA ALA A 387 -5.07 -18.57 -1.66
C ALA A 387 -3.86 -19.17 -0.90
N ILE A 388 -4.06 -20.24 -0.10
CA ILE A 388 -2.97 -20.95 0.61
C ILE A 388 -1.95 -21.52 -0.38
N ALA A 389 -2.41 -22.06 -1.52
CA ALA A 389 -1.51 -22.57 -2.55
C ALA A 389 -0.57 -21.50 -3.12
N LEU A 390 -1.00 -20.24 -3.16
CA LEU A 390 -0.23 -19.09 -3.64
C LEU A 390 0.61 -18.45 -2.52
N PHE A 391 0.06 -18.40 -1.29
CA PHE A 391 0.64 -17.72 -0.14
C PHE A 391 0.75 -18.64 1.09
N PRO A 392 1.52 -19.71 1.02
CA PRO A 392 1.54 -20.78 2.05
C PRO A 392 2.09 -20.34 3.42
N THR A 393 2.66 -19.13 3.52
CA THR A 393 3.21 -18.61 4.77
C THR A 393 2.31 -17.56 5.44
N SER A 394 1.12 -17.30 4.90
CA SER A 394 0.17 -16.30 5.41
C SER A 394 -0.83 -16.97 6.36
N PRO A 395 -0.68 -16.80 7.68
CA PRO A 395 -1.50 -17.51 8.67
C PRO A 395 -2.99 -17.19 8.55
N GLU A 396 -3.36 -15.95 8.17
CA GLU A 396 -4.75 -15.52 8.06
C GLU A 396 -5.58 -16.43 7.16
N LEU A 397 -4.99 -16.93 6.06
CA LEU A 397 -5.67 -17.82 5.12
C LEU A 397 -6.06 -19.16 5.77
N TYR A 398 -5.18 -19.69 6.62
CA TYR A 398 -5.46 -20.91 7.39
C TYR A 398 -6.54 -20.69 8.45
N LEU A 399 -6.61 -19.49 9.02
CA LEU A 399 -7.67 -19.14 9.97
C LEU A 399 -9.04 -19.17 9.29
N TYR A 400 -9.18 -18.51 8.13
CA TYR A 400 -10.41 -18.53 7.35
C TYR A 400 -10.79 -19.94 6.91
N ASN A 401 -9.82 -20.72 6.41
CA ASN A 401 -10.06 -22.11 6.01
C ASN A 401 -10.47 -22.99 7.19
N GLY A 402 -9.83 -22.82 8.34
CA GLY A 402 -10.19 -23.54 9.56
C GLY A 402 -11.60 -23.23 10.06
N ILE A 403 -12.02 -21.96 9.99
CA ILE A 403 -13.39 -21.52 10.28
C ILE A 403 -14.37 -22.18 9.30
N ALA A 404 -14.09 -22.13 7.99
CA ALA A 404 -14.93 -22.76 6.97
C ALA A 404 -15.11 -24.26 7.22
N LEU A 405 -14.03 -24.99 7.45
CA LEU A 405 -14.05 -26.43 7.73
C LEU A 405 -14.83 -26.76 9.01
N SER A 406 -14.75 -25.93 10.04
CA SER A 406 -15.55 -26.09 11.27
C SER A 406 -17.05 -25.97 10.98
N GLN A 407 -17.45 -24.96 10.23
CA GLN A 407 -18.86 -24.75 9.85
C GLN A 407 -19.39 -25.86 8.92
N LEU A 408 -18.53 -26.41 8.08
CA LEU A 408 -18.81 -27.58 7.24
C LEU A 408 -18.80 -28.90 8.02
N LYS A 409 -18.64 -28.86 9.35
CA LYS A 409 -18.55 -30.03 10.24
C LYS A 409 -17.39 -31.00 9.92
N ARG A 410 -16.34 -30.49 9.25
CA ARG A 410 -15.10 -31.23 8.96
C ARG A 410 -14.08 -30.99 10.08
N HIS A 411 -14.45 -31.34 11.31
CA HIS A 411 -13.77 -30.88 12.53
C HIS A 411 -12.31 -31.31 12.64
N ASP A 412 -11.95 -32.53 12.21
CA ASP A 412 -10.56 -32.99 12.25
C ASP A 412 -9.68 -32.20 11.27
N GLN A 413 -10.17 -31.90 10.06
CA GLN A 413 -9.47 -31.09 9.07
C GLN A 413 -9.35 -29.63 9.56
N ALA A 414 -10.38 -29.10 10.19
CA ALA A 414 -10.34 -27.76 10.79
C ALA A 414 -9.22 -27.64 11.83
N VAL A 415 -9.10 -28.64 12.72
CA VAL A 415 -8.04 -28.68 13.74
C VAL A 415 -6.66 -28.72 13.10
N GLU A 416 -6.44 -29.59 12.09
CA GLU A 416 -5.15 -29.69 11.39
C GLU A 416 -4.79 -28.37 10.72
N THR A 417 -5.71 -27.75 9.99
CA THR A 417 -5.53 -26.48 9.28
C THR A 417 -5.24 -25.35 10.27
N LEU A 418 -6.01 -25.24 11.36
CA LEU A 418 -5.79 -24.21 12.37
C LEU A 418 -4.43 -24.36 13.09
N ILE A 419 -3.98 -25.59 13.35
CA ILE A 419 -2.64 -25.84 13.91
C ILE A 419 -1.56 -25.37 12.93
N ALA A 420 -1.68 -25.72 11.66
CA ALA A 420 -0.71 -25.32 10.64
C ALA A 420 -0.60 -23.79 10.53
N GLY A 421 -1.73 -23.08 10.50
CA GLY A 421 -1.73 -21.61 10.45
C GLY A 421 -1.20 -20.96 11.73
N ARG A 422 -1.59 -21.48 12.90
CA ARG A 422 -1.09 -21.00 14.19
C ARG A 422 0.44 -21.05 14.28
N ASP A 423 1.05 -22.10 13.77
CA ASP A 423 2.50 -22.31 13.84
C ASP A 423 3.27 -21.37 12.90
N LEU A 424 2.57 -20.69 11.99
CA LEU A 424 3.11 -19.63 11.12
C LEU A 424 3.05 -18.23 11.77
N VAL A 425 2.30 -18.07 12.87
CA VAL A 425 2.14 -16.74 13.49
C VAL A 425 3.43 -16.32 14.18
N VAL A 426 3.98 -15.16 13.78
CA VAL A 426 5.17 -14.54 14.36
C VAL A 426 4.80 -13.17 14.92
N ASP A 427 5.12 -12.91 16.18
CA ASP A 427 4.97 -11.61 16.88
C ASP A 427 3.59 -10.92 16.70
N ASN A 428 2.51 -11.72 16.60
CA ASN A 428 1.14 -11.24 16.49
C ASN A 428 0.21 -11.92 17.54
N PRO A 429 0.26 -11.47 18.81
CA PRO A 429 -0.57 -12.05 19.88
C PRO A 429 -2.08 -12.03 19.61
N PRO A 430 -2.68 -10.96 19.01
CA PRO A 430 -4.10 -10.97 18.68
C PRO A 430 -4.48 -12.08 17.68
N LEU A 431 -3.71 -12.25 16.60
CA LEU A 431 -3.96 -13.31 15.63
C LEU A 431 -3.76 -14.69 16.27
N LEU A 432 -2.75 -14.84 17.12
CA LEU A 432 -2.51 -16.08 17.86
C LEU A 432 -3.68 -16.41 18.81
N ALA A 433 -4.28 -15.40 19.45
CA ALA A 433 -5.47 -15.57 20.29
C ALA A 433 -6.67 -16.03 19.46
N GLN A 434 -6.87 -15.49 18.26
CA GLN A 434 -7.92 -15.93 17.33
C GLN A 434 -7.76 -17.41 16.96
N PHE A 435 -6.54 -17.85 16.62
CA PHE A 435 -6.27 -19.26 16.35
C PHE A 435 -6.59 -20.15 17.54
N TRP A 436 -6.20 -19.74 18.75
CA TRP A 436 -6.52 -20.52 19.95
C TRP A 436 -8.03 -20.55 20.25
N SER A 437 -8.75 -19.47 20.00
CA SER A 437 -10.22 -19.44 20.14
C SER A 437 -10.87 -20.38 19.12
N SER A 438 -10.50 -20.29 17.83
CA SER A 438 -11.04 -21.16 16.78
C SER A 438 -10.69 -22.64 16.98
N LEU A 439 -9.48 -22.94 17.52
CA LEU A 439 -9.13 -24.29 17.96
C LEU A 439 -10.00 -24.75 19.13
N GLY A 440 -10.37 -23.84 20.04
CA GLY A 440 -11.31 -24.11 21.12
C GLY A 440 -12.66 -24.57 20.59
N ASP A 441 -13.21 -23.83 19.62
CA ASP A 441 -14.46 -24.19 18.92
C ASP A 441 -14.32 -25.56 18.22
N ALA A 442 -13.32 -25.71 17.35
CA ALA A 442 -13.11 -26.94 16.57
C ALA A 442 -12.90 -28.19 17.45
N TYR A 443 -12.14 -28.09 18.54
CA TYR A 443 -11.97 -29.19 19.48
C TYR A 443 -13.26 -29.51 20.23
N ASN A 444 -14.07 -28.50 20.58
CA ASN A 444 -15.35 -28.75 21.24
C ASN A 444 -16.28 -29.53 20.31
N GLU A 445 -16.42 -29.11 19.05
CA GLU A 445 -17.26 -29.80 18.07
C GLU A 445 -16.74 -31.22 17.77
N ALA A 446 -15.43 -31.42 17.76
CA ALA A 446 -14.79 -32.74 17.68
C ALA A 446 -14.91 -33.55 18.97
N LYS A 447 -15.61 -33.06 20.01
CA LYS A 447 -15.80 -33.68 21.36
C LYS A 447 -14.48 -33.91 22.10
N GLN A 448 -13.43 -33.19 21.79
CA GLN A 448 -12.12 -33.22 22.45
C GLN A 448 -12.05 -32.15 23.56
N PHE A 449 -12.98 -32.22 24.49
CA PHE A 449 -13.29 -31.15 25.48
C PHE A 449 -12.07 -30.66 26.28
N GLY A 450 -11.18 -31.56 26.72
CA GLY A 450 -9.98 -31.17 27.46
C GLY A 450 -9.01 -30.33 26.62
N LYS A 451 -8.93 -30.54 25.27
CA LYS A 451 -8.13 -29.72 24.39
C LYS A 451 -8.82 -28.41 24.08
N SER A 452 -10.16 -28.43 23.96
CA SER A 452 -10.95 -27.22 23.79
C SER A 452 -10.73 -26.25 24.96
N ASP A 453 -10.83 -26.73 26.18
CA ASP A 453 -10.64 -25.92 27.40
C ASP A 453 -9.20 -25.32 27.44
N GLN A 454 -8.19 -26.11 27.14
CA GLN A 454 -6.79 -25.64 27.06
C GLN A 454 -6.60 -24.58 25.98
N ALA A 455 -7.26 -24.71 24.82
CA ALA A 455 -7.17 -23.76 23.74
C ALA A 455 -7.80 -22.41 24.13
N TYR A 456 -9.00 -22.44 24.70
CA TYR A 456 -9.65 -21.24 25.19
C TYR A 456 -8.88 -20.56 26.33
N ASP A 457 -8.30 -21.33 27.25
CA ASP A 457 -7.47 -20.76 28.32
C ASP A 457 -6.25 -20.05 27.75
N LYS A 458 -5.63 -20.57 26.68
CA LYS A 458 -4.52 -19.90 25.97
C LYS A 458 -4.98 -18.65 25.23
N ALA A 459 -6.15 -18.68 24.58
CA ALA A 459 -6.71 -17.51 23.94
C ALA A 459 -6.94 -16.38 24.94
N LEU A 460 -7.57 -16.70 26.09
CA LEU A 460 -7.83 -15.71 27.14
C LEU A 460 -6.59 -15.27 27.92
N ALA A 461 -5.52 -16.07 27.91
CA ALA A 461 -4.22 -15.63 28.43
C ALA A 461 -3.58 -14.54 27.56
N LEU A 462 -3.79 -14.58 26.26
CA LEU A 462 -3.34 -13.56 25.31
C LEU A 462 -4.29 -12.35 25.29
N GLU A 463 -5.59 -12.58 25.23
CA GLU A 463 -6.64 -11.56 25.18
C GLU A 463 -7.71 -11.78 26.27
N PRO A 464 -7.47 -11.37 27.52
CA PRO A 464 -8.37 -11.64 28.65
C PRO A 464 -9.78 -11.03 28.54
N ASN A 465 -9.93 -10.02 27.68
CA ASN A 465 -11.20 -9.31 27.46
C ASN A 465 -11.82 -9.58 26.08
N ASN A 466 -11.38 -10.61 25.36
CA ASN A 466 -12.01 -11.00 24.11
C ASN A 466 -13.42 -11.53 24.38
N THR A 467 -14.43 -10.71 24.04
CA THR A 467 -15.83 -10.96 24.38
C THR A 467 -16.40 -12.21 23.73
N GLY A 468 -16.02 -12.47 22.46
CA GLY A 468 -16.42 -13.66 21.72
C GLY A 468 -15.87 -14.94 22.37
N THR A 469 -14.57 -14.95 22.66
CA THR A 469 -13.90 -16.09 23.32
C THR A 469 -14.50 -16.36 24.70
N LEU A 470 -14.73 -15.31 25.50
CA LEU A 470 -15.39 -15.44 26.82
C LEU A 470 -16.79 -16.05 26.71
N ASN A 471 -17.57 -15.59 25.73
CA ASN A 471 -18.93 -16.08 25.49
C ASN A 471 -18.94 -17.54 25.04
N ASN A 472 -18.17 -17.89 24.00
CA ASN A 472 -18.17 -19.22 23.41
C ASN A 472 -17.69 -20.26 24.43
N TYR A 473 -16.63 -19.96 25.16
CA TYR A 473 -16.15 -20.86 26.21
C TYR A 473 -17.18 -21.06 27.33
N ALA A 474 -17.80 -19.97 27.78
CA ALA A 474 -18.87 -20.08 28.81
C ALA A 474 -20.04 -20.90 28.31
N TYR A 475 -20.46 -20.71 27.05
CA TYR A 475 -21.55 -21.48 26.44
C TYR A 475 -21.23 -22.97 26.40
N TYR A 476 -20.07 -23.36 25.90
CA TYR A 476 -19.67 -24.76 25.80
C TYR A 476 -19.50 -25.44 27.18
N LEU A 477 -19.00 -24.74 28.19
CA LEU A 477 -18.97 -25.24 29.55
C LEU A 477 -20.40 -25.46 30.11
N SER A 478 -21.33 -24.56 29.81
CA SER A 478 -22.71 -24.66 30.24
C SER A 478 -23.45 -25.84 29.61
N LEU A 479 -23.21 -26.11 28.32
CA LEU A 479 -23.78 -27.28 27.63
C LEU A 479 -23.30 -28.59 28.22
N ARG A 480 -22.05 -28.65 28.71
CA ARG A 480 -21.46 -29.83 29.37
C ARG A 480 -21.77 -29.90 30.86
N LYS A 481 -22.42 -28.88 31.44
CA LYS A 481 -22.64 -28.71 32.87
C LYS A 481 -21.32 -28.81 33.68
N ASP A 482 -20.22 -28.30 33.09
CA ASP A 482 -18.88 -28.35 33.69
C ASP A 482 -18.40 -26.95 34.04
N GLN A 483 -17.68 -26.79 35.14
CA GLN A 483 -17.09 -25.53 35.61
C GLN A 483 -18.06 -24.32 35.55
N LEU A 484 -19.32 -24.53 35.95
CA LEU A 484 -20.41 -23.53 35.78
C LEU A 484 -20.09 -22.17 36.42
N GLU A 485 -19.36 -22.13 37.56
CA GLU A 485 -18.94 -20.87 38.18
C GLU A 485 -17.90 -20.13 37.32
N LYS A 486 -17.03 -20.86 36.59
CA LYS A 486 -16.12 -20.26 35.60
C LYS A 486 -16.90 -19.71 34.40
N ALA A 487 -17.87 -20.48 33.91
CA ALA A 487 -18.76 -20.07 32.84
C ALA A 487 -19.54 -18.80 33.20
N GLU A 488 -20.08 -18.73 34.46
CA GLU A 488 -20.79 -17.54 34.93
C GLU A 488 -19.92 -16.28 34.94
N ARG A 489 -18.69 -16.40 35.46
CA ARG A 489 -17.76 -15.23 35.46
C ARG A 489 -17.42 -14.75 34.06
N MET A 490 -17.17 -15.67 33.15
CA MET A 490 -16.81 -15.33 31.76
C MET A 490 -17.99 -14.73 31.00
N SER A 491 -19.17 -15.35 31.06
CA SER A 491 -20.36 -14.85 30.37
C SER A 491 -20.85 -13.52 30.96
N ARG A 492 -20.74 -13.31 32.28
CA ARG A 492 -20.98 -12.00 32.88
C ARG A 492 -20.00 -10.96 32.31
N ARG A 493 -18.71 -11.31 32.27
CA ARG A 493 -17.67 -10.40 31.77
C ARG A 493 -17.89 -10.03 30.30
N SER A 494 -18.31 -10.96 29.44
CA SER A 494 -18.62 -10.66 28.04
C SER A 494 -19.76 -9.64 27.92
N ASN A 495 -20.82 -9.76 28.74
CA ASN A 495 -21.93 -8.82 28.77
C ASN A 495 -21.58 -7.45 29.36
N GLU A 496 -20.63 -7.37 30.31
CA GLU A 496 -20.10 -6.09 30.81
C GLU A 496 -19.31 -5.33 29.76
N LEU A 497 -18.51 -6.06 28.98
CA LEU A 497 -17.64 -5.48 27.94
C LEU A 497 -18.40 -5.09 26.65
N ALA A 498 -19.43 -5.86 26.29
CA ALA A 498 -20.25 -5.64 25.11
C ALA A 498 -21.75 -5.71 25.49
N PRO A 499 -22.29 -4.67 26.14
CA PRO A 499 -23.69 -4.66 26.58
C PRO A 499 -24.65 -4.62 25.39
N GLY A 500 -25.79 -5.28 25.54
CA GLY A 500 -26.86 -5.26 24.54
C GLY A 500 -26.75 -6.33 23.44
N GLN A 501 -25.75 -7.19 23.48
CA GLN A 501 -25.61 -8.30 22.51
C GLN A 501 -26.52 -9.46 22.90
N SER A 502 -27.59 -9.73 22.12
CA SER A 502 -28.57 -10.78 22.38
C SER A 502 -27.93 -12.14 22.57
N THR A 503 -26.96 -12.53 21.75
CA THR A 503 -26.25 -13.81 21.87
C THR A 503 -25.50 -13.96 23.19
N TYR A 504 -24.90 -12.88 23.71
CA TYR A 504 -24.18 -12.91 24.97
C TYR A 504 -25.14 -12.94 26.14
N GLN A 505 -26.29 -12.27 26.03
CA GLN A 505 -27.35 -12.29 27.01
C GLN A 505 -28.02 -13.67 27.11
N ASP A 506 -28.25 -14.35 25.97
CA ASP A 506 -28.73 -15.73 25.92
C ASP A 506 -27.76 -16.69 26.60
N THR A 507 -26.47 -16.64 26.24
CA THR A 507 -25.44 -17.47 26.87
C THR A 507 -25.44 -17.28 28.39
N TYR A 508 -25.53 -16.03 28.87
CA TYR A 508 -25.58 -15.77 30.31
C TYR A 508 -26.85 -16.30 30.96
N ALA A 509 -28.01 -16.14 30.31
CA ALA A 509 -29.25 -16.73 30.76
C ALA A 509 -29.15 -18.26 30.83
N TRP A 510 -28.56 -18.90 29.84
CA TRP A 510 -28.38 -20.35 29.81
C TRP A 510 -27.41 -20.86 30.87
N VAL A 511 -26.31 -20.15 31.13
CA VAL A 511 -25.39 -20.46 32.25
C VAL A 511 -26.12 -20.36 33.59
N LEU A 512 -26.91 -19.30 33.81
CA LEU A 512 -27.72 -19.13 35.03
C LEU A 512 -28.78 -20.24 35.17
N PHE A 513 -29.38 -20.66 34.07
CA PHE A 513 -30.29 -21.79 34.01
C PHE A 513 -29.61 -23.09 34.49
N GLN A 514 -28.41 -23.39 33.97
CA GLN A 514 -27.64 -24.58 34.39
C GLN A 514 -27.22 -24.53 35.88
N LEU A 515 -27.07 -23.33 36.44
CA LEU A 515 -26.83 -23.10 37.87
C LEU A 515 -28.10 -23.21 38.73
N GLY A 516 -29.29 -23.49 38.14
CA GLY A 516 -30.57 -23.56 38.84
C GLY A 516 -31.15 -22.20 39.25
N ARG A 517 -30.61 -21.10 38.71
CA ARG A 517 -31.04 -19.72 38.99
C ARG A 517 -32.08 -19.26 37.96
N PHE A 518 -33.21 -19.95 37.91
CA PHE A 518 -34.19 -19.79 36.82
C PHE A 518 -34.82 -18.40 36.74
N ALA A 519 -35.07 -17.73 37.88
CA ALA A 519 -35.62 -16.36 37.88
C ALA A 519 -34.63 -15.34 37.28
N ASP A 520 -33.33 -15.48 37.59
CA ASP A 520 -32.29 -14.63 37.03
C ASP A 520 -32.09 -14.94 35.51
N ALA A 521 -32.13 -16.24 35.16
CA ALA A 521 -32.07 -16.69 33.77
C ALA A 521 -33.19 -16.09 32.93
N ARG A 522 -34.42 -16.07 33.42
CA ARG A 522 -35.57 -15.42 32.79
C ARG A 522 -35.27 -13.94 32.49
N THR A 523 -34.78 -13.22 33.51
CA THR A 523 -34.51 -11.78 33.38
C THR A 523 -33.53 -11.48 32.26
N TRP A 524 -32.50 -12.30 32.09
CA TRP A 524 -31.51 -12.13 31.02
C TRP A 524 -32.02 -12.62 29.68
N MET A 525 -32.82 -13.67 29.63
CA MET A 525 -33.45 -14.18 28.42
C MET A 525 -34.45 -13.16 27.83
N GLU A 526 -35.23 -12.50 28.69
CA GLU A 526 -36.15 -11.44 28.25
C GLU A 526 -35.39 -10.23 27.64
N LYS A 527 -34.19 -9.90 28.14
CA LYS A 527 -33.33 -8.89 27.52
C LYS A 527 -32.82 -9.36 26.16
N ALA A 528 -32.38 -10.62 26.04
CA ALA A 528 -31.91 -11.19 24.78
C ALA A 528 -33.00 -11.15 23.70
N LEU A 529 -34.23 -11.54 24.07
CA LEU A 529 -35.39 -11.50 23.18
C LEU A 529 -35.77 -10.06 22.77
N ALA A 530 -35.66 -9.09 23.69
CA ALA A 530 -35.95 -7.70 23.41
C ALA A 530 -34.94 -7.09 22.41
N GLY A 531 -33.72 -7.60 22.41
CA GLY A 531 -32.64 -7.20 21.49
C GLY A 531 -32.62 -7.95 20.13
N SER A 532 -33.48 -8.97 19.96
CA SER A 532 -33.54 -9.81 18.76
C SER A 532 -34.92 -9.67 18.09
N PRO A 533 -35.08 -8.88 17.02
CA PRO A 533 -36.36 -8.69 16.32
C PRO A 533 -36.94 -9.99 15.72
N ASP A 534 -36.07 -10.90 15.30
CA ASP A 534 -36.40 -12.23 14.79
C ASP A 534 -35.56 -13.28 15.51
N PRO A 535 -35.94 -13.74 16.72
CA PRO A 535 -35.17 -14.70 17.50
C PRO A 535 -35.12 -16.07 16.80
N ASP A 536 -33.95 -16.72 16.81
CA ASP A 536 -33.73 -18.06 16.31
C ASP A 536 -34.39 -19.16 17.15
N GLY A 537 -34.24 -20.40 16.72
CA GLY A 537 -34.82 -21.56 17.41
C GLY A 537 -34.17 -21.84 18.76
N VAL A 538 -32.84 -21.60 18.89
CA VAL A 538 -32.08 -21.82 20.14
C VAL A 538 -32.60 -20.89 21.23
N LEU A 539 -32.66 -19.59 20.95
CA LEU A 539 -33.07 -18.55 21.89
C LEU A 539 -34.50 -18.79 22.39
N LEU A 540 -35.43 -19.15 21.49
CA LEU A 540 -36.81 -19.45 21.85
C LEU A 540 -36.95 -20.76 22.63
N GLU A 541 -36.16 -21.79 22.31
CA GLU A 541 -36.16 -23.06 23.02
C GLU A 541 -35.59 -22.90 24.42
N HIS A 542 -34.45 -22.19 24.59
CA HIS A 542 -33.89 -21.85 25.90
C HIS A 542 -34.91 -21.10 26.77
N TYR A 543 -35.64 -20.14 26.19
CA TYR A 543 -36.68 -19.43 26.94
C TYR A 543 -37.82 -20.36 27.40
N GLY A 544 -38.25 -21.25 26.51
CA GLY A 544 -39.25 -22.28 26.85
C GLY A 544 -38.76 -23.18 27.99
N ASP A 545 -37.50 -23.62 27.95
CA ASP A 545 -36.93 -24.47 29.02
C ASP A 545 -36.85 -23.70 30.37
N ILE A 546 -36.51 -22.42 30.35
CA ILE A 546 -36.50 -21.56 31.54
C ILE A 546 -37.92 -21.42 32.14
N LEU A 547 -38.91 -21.13 31.30
CA LEU A 547 -40.31 -21.00 31.74
C LEU A 547 -40.86 -22.29 32.31
N PHE A 548 -40.47 -23.43 31.74
CA PHE A 548 -40.86 -24.75 32.25
C PHE A 548 -40.35 -24.98 33.69
N GLU A 549 -39.08 -24.70 33.96
CA GLU A 549 -38.50 -24.85 35.31
C GLU A 549 -39.11 -23.86 36.32
N LEU A 550 -39.65 -22.75 35.86
CA LEU A 550 -40.42 -21.81 36.68
C LEU A 550 -41.88 -22.26 36.94
N GLY A 551 -42.30 -23.40 36.34
CA GLY A 551 -43.67 -23.93 36.45
C GLY A 551 -44.68 -23.31 35.49
N GLU A 552 -44.23 -22.47 34.55
CA GLU A 552 -45.08 -21.79 33.57
C GLU A 552 -45.24 -22.64 32.28
N VAL A 553 -45.75 -23.87 32.45
CA VAL A 553 -45.78 -24.89 31.39
C VAL A 553 -46.47 -24.41 30.10
N SER A 554 -47.60 -23.70 30.23
CA SER A 554 -48.33 -23.20 29.06
C SER A 554 -47.52 -22.19 28.26
N ALA A 555 -46.81 -21.29 28.94
CA ALA A 555 -45.94 -20.30 28.32
C ALA A 555 -44.69 -20.98 27.70
N ALA A 556 -44.14 -21.98 28.33
CA ALA A 556 -43.03 -22.79 27.80
C ALA A 556 -43.40 -23.43 26.45
N VAL A 557 -44.57 -24.11 26.41
CA VAL A 557 -45.07 -24.74 25.17
C VAL A 557 -45.29 -23.70 24.05
N GLU A 558 -45.73 -22.49 24.36
CA GLU A 558 -45.86 -21.42 23.38
C GLU A 558 -44.52 -21.01 22.79
N GLN A 559 -43.45 -20.90 23.59
CA GLN A 559 -42.12 -20.57 23.09
C GLN A 559 -41.54 -21.71 22.25
N TRP A 560 -41.66 -22.96 22.70
CA TRP A 560 -41.24 -24.11 21.90
C TRP A 560 -41.98 -24.20 20.56
N LYS A 561 -43.26 -23.86 20.48
CA LYS A 561 -44.01 -23.78 19.22
C LYS A 561 -43.48 -22.68 18.29
N LYS A 562 -43.04 -21.54 18.83
CA LYS A 562 -42.41 -20.47 18.06
C LYS A 562 -41.04 -20.86 17.54
N ALA A 563 -40.30 -21.69 18.27
CA ALA A 563 -38.99 -22.21 17.87
C ALA A 563 -39.10 -23.27 16.77
N LEU A 564 -40.25 -23.93 16.62
CA LEU A 564 -40.43 -25.02 15.68
C LEU A 564 -40.24 -24.55 14.22
N GLY A 565 -39.32 -25.19 13.50
CA GLY A 565 -39.00 -24.87 12.13
C GLY A 565 -38.01 -23.69 11.97
N LYS A 566 -37.57 -23.10 13.07
CA LYS A 566 -36.49 -22.09 13.03
C LYS A 566 -35.12 -22.77 13.14
N GLU A 567 -34.09 -22.07 12.62
CA GLU A 567 -32.72 -22.53 12.68
C GLU A 567 -32.24 -22.75 14.13
N GLY A 568 -31.45 -23.78 14.33
CA GLY A 568 -30.87 -24.13 15.63
C GLY A 568 -31.78 -24.82 16.63
N ALA A 569 -33.10 -24.97 16.34
CA ALA A 569 -34.01 -25.70 17.18
C ALA A 569 -33.64 -27.20 17.32
N SER A 570 -33.78 -27.77 18.50
CA SER A 570 -33.41 -29.17 18.76
C SER A 570 -34.40 -30.16 18.11
N GLU A 571 -33.90 -31.35 17.78
CA GLU A 571 -34.75 -32.47 17.30
C GLU A 571 -35.78 -32.94 18.35
N LEU A 572 -35.58 -32.57 19.61
CA LEU A 572 -36.50 -32.92 20.71
C LEU A 572 -37.69 -31.97 20.82
N LEU A 573 -37.73 -30.89 20.08
CA LEU A 573 -38.68 -29.79 20.24
C LEU A 573 -40.13 -30.23 20.05
N GLU A 574 -40.45 -31.05 19.03
CA GLU A 574 -41.80 -31.59 18.82
C GLU A 574 -42.26 -32.44 20.01
N ARG A 575 -41.34 -33.22 20.61
CA ARG A 575 -41.64 -34.03 21.77
C ARG A 575 -41.87 -33.16 23.01
N LYS A 576 -41.03 -32.11 23.23
CA LYS A 576 -41.25 -31.14 24.32
C LYS A 576 -42.65 -30.52 24.24
N ILE A 577 -43.08 -30.15 23.03
CA ILE A 577 -44.40 -29.56 22.78
C ILE A 577 -45.52 -30.57 23.09
N ASN A 578 -45.41 -31.80 22.59
CA ASN A 578 -46.46 -32.81 22.69
C ASN A 578 -46.61 -33.36 24.12
N GLU A 579 -45.50 -33.52 24.83
CA GLU A 579 -45.49 -34.04 26.20
C GLU A 579 -45.68 -32.94 27.25
N GLY A 580 -45.57 -31.67 26.84
CA GLY A 580 -45.58 -30.51 27.76
C GLY A 580 -44.47 -30.59 28.80
N LYS A 581 -43.32 -31.16 28.40
CA LYS A 581 -42.18 -31.41 29.31
C LYS A 581 -40.86 -31.03 28.64
N ARG A 582 -39.95 -30.53 29.47
CA ARG A 582 -38.55 -30.37 29.07
C ARG A 582 -37.91 -31.77 28.90
N LEU A 583 -37.21 -31.97 27.80
CA LEU A 583 -36.42 -33.17 27.51
C LEU A 583 -34.94 -32.72 27.34
N GLU A 584 -34.03 -33.54 27.89
CA GLU A 584 -32.56 -33.35 27.77
C GLU A 584 -31.97 -34.28 26.74
#